data_570433f20c7bd1221cc96208df9f43b4
#
_entry.id   570433f20c7bd1221cc96208df9f43b4
#
_cell.length_a   1.000
_cell.length_b   1.000
_cell.length_c   1.000
_cell.angle_alpha   90.00
_cell.angle_beta   90.00
_cell.angle_gamma   90.00
#
_symmetry.space_group_name_H-M   'P 1'
#
loop_
_entity.id
_entity.type
_entity.pdbx_description
1 polymer ?
#
loop_
_entity_poly.entity_id
_entity_poly.type
_entity_poly.pdbx_seq_one_letter_code
_entity_poly.pdbx_strand_id
1 'polypeptide(L)' 'MKYVKKIRDLREDHDKTQAEIAEILGTSQTMYARYERGANELPLHHLITLCQYYDVSADFILGLGANDEEEDTENEQTKK' A
#
# COMPACT_ATOMS: atom_id res chain seq x y z
N MET A 1 1.92 6.23 -7.45
CA MET A 1 1.52 6.61 -6.10
C MET A 1 2.34 5.87 -5.08
N LYS A 2 2.65 6.51 -4.00
CA LYS A 2 3.50 5.92 -2.98
C LYS A 2 2.92 4.67 -2.35
N TYR A 3 1.61 4.66 -2.14
CA TYR A 3 1.03 3.52 -1.42
C TYR A 3 1.10 2.23 -2.24
N VAL A 4 1.20 2.34 -3.55
CA VAL A 4 1.28 1.16 -4.41
C VAL A 4 2.51 0.32 -4.04
N LYS A 5 3.65 0.98 -3.93
CA LYS A 5 4.87 0.28 -3.56
C LYS A 5 4.82 -0.18 -2.11
N LYS A 6 4.25 0.64 -1.23
CA LYS A 6 4.19 0.30 0.19
C LYS A 6 3.38 -0.95 0.44
N ILE A 7 2.20 -1.06 -0.19
CA ILE A 7 1.37 -2.23 0.08
C ILE A 7 2.02 -3.49 -0.45
N ARG A 8 2.73 -3.40 -1.57
CA ARG A 8 3.45 -4.55 -2.08
C ARG A 8 4.62 -4.91 -1.17
N ASP A 9 5.37 -3.91 -0.72
CA ASP A 9 6.50 -4.17 0.16
C ASP A 9 6.06 -4.81 1.47
N LEU A 10 4.96 -4.31 2.05
CA LEU A 10 4.43 -4.89 3.27
C LEU A 10 4.02 -6.33 3.07
N ARG A 11 3.36 -6.61 1.94
CA ARG A 11 2.95 -7.97 1.65
C ARG A 11 4.15 -8.89 1.54
N GLU A 12 5.16 -8.46 0.79
CA GLU A 12 6.34 -9.28 0.61
C GLU A 12 7.12 -9.47 1.90
N ASP A 13 7.18 -8.42 2.70
CA ASP A 13 7.88 -8.51 3.99
C ASP A 13 7.21 -9.49 4.93
N HIS A 14 5.91 -9.70 4.78
CA HIS A 14 5.15 -10.62 5.62
C HIS A 14 4.99 -11.99 4.94
N ASP A 15 5.69 -12.20 3.84
CA ASP A 15 5.67 -13.48 3.11
C ASP A 15 4.26 -13.90 2.71
N LYS A 16 3.47 -12.94 2.24
CA LYS A 16 2.10 -13.22 1.83
C LYS A 16 1.97 -13.12 0.32
N THR A 17 1.08 -13.94 -0.23
CA THR A 17 0.76 -13.86 -1.66
C THR A 17 -0.33 -12.82 -1.87
N GLN A 18 -0.49 -12.40 -3.12
CA GLN A 18 -1.58 -11.51 -3.47
C GLN A 18 -2.94 -12.15 -3.15
N ALA A 19 -3.05 -13.46 -3.39
CA ALA A 19 -4.31 -14.15 -3.10
C ALA A 19 -4.63 -14.12 -1.60
N GLU A 20 -3.62 -14.27 -0.75
CA GLU A 20 -3.84 -14.24 0.69
C GLU A 20 -4.31 -12.87 1.15
N ILE A 21 -3.69 -11.82 0.65
CA ILE A 21 -4.11 -10.48 1.04
C ILE A 21 -5.49 -10.16 0.47
N ALA A 22 -5.76 -10.60 -0.77
CA ALA A 22 -7.10 -10.40 -1.34
C ALA A 22 -8.17 -11.02 -0.46
N GLU A 23 -7.89 -12.21 0.07
CA GLU A 23 -8.84 -12.88 0.94
C GLU A 23 -9.07 -12.09 2.21
N ILE A 24 -7.99 -11.58 2.81
CA ILE A 24 -8.10 -10.75 4.02
C ILE A 24 -8.95 -9.52 3.76
N LEU A 25 -8.82 -8.93 2.57
CA LEU A 25 -9.59 -7.75 2.21
C LEU A 25 -11.01 -8.06 1.75
N GLY A 26 -11.29 -9.33 1.46
CA GLY A 26 -12.62 -9.69 0.94
C GLY A 26 -12.80 -9.33 -0.52
N THR A 27 -11.72 -9.34 -1.29
CA THR A 27 -11.78 -9.02 -2.71
C THR A 27 -11.11 -10.14 -3.49
N SER A 28 -11.16 -10.06 -4.82
CA SER A 28 -10.51 -11.07 -5.66
C SER A 28 -9.03 -10.79 -5.80
N GLN A 29 -8.26 -11.83 -6.11
CA GLN A 29 -6.85 -11.64 -6.38
C GLN A 29 -6.63 -10.72 -7.57
N THR A 30 -7.46 -10.86 -8.60
CA THR A 30 -7.35 -10.01 -9.77
C THR A 30 -7.49 -8.54 -9.40
N MET A 31 -8.48 -8.23 -8.56
CA MET A 31 -8.70 -6.85 -8.14
C MET A 31 -7.56 -6.37 -7.26
N TYR A 32 -7.11 -7.20 -6.31
CA TYR A 32 -6.01 -6.79 -5.46
C TYR A 32 -4.74 -6.52 -6.28
N ALA A 33 -4.48 -7.34 -7.29
CA ALA A 33 -3.33 -7.13 -8.16
C ALA A 33 -3.41 -5.78 -8.85
N ARG A 34 -4.61 -5.34 -9.19
CA ARG A 34 -4.79 -4.03 -9.82
C ARG A 34 -4.44 -2.91 -8.86
N TYR A 35 -4.74 -3.09 -7.57
CA TYR A 35 -4.33 -2.10 -6.57
C TYR A 35 -2.81 -2.01 -6.50
N GLU A 36 -2.13 -3.14 -6.54
CA GLU A 36 -0.66 -3.14 -6.43
C GLU A 36 0.02 -2.58 -7.67
N ARG A 37 -0.68 -2.58 -8.81
CA ARG A 37 -0.14 -2.00 -10.03
C ARG A 37 -0.52 -0.53 -10.19
N GLY A 38 -1.39 -0.03 -9.33
CA GLY A 38 -1.89 1.33 -9.48
C GLY A 38 -2.94 1.46 -10.57
N ALA A 39 -3.46 0.35 -11.09
CA ALA A 39 -4.49 0.38 -12.12
C ALA A 39 -5.83 0.82 -11.57
N ASN A 40 -6.08 0.53 -10.29
CA ASN A 40 -7.28 0.96 -9.59
C ASN A 40 -6.87 1.55 -8.27
N GLU A 41 -7.59 2.57 -7.82
CA GLU A 41 -7.34 3.17 -6.52
C GLU A 41 -7.77 2.22 -5.41
N LEU A 42 -6.97 2.16 -4.35
CA LEU A 42 -7.28 1.34 -3.18
C LEU A 42 -8.43 1.99 -2.42
N PRO A 43 -9.55 1.29 -2.25
CA PRO A 43 -10.65 1.86 -1.46
C PRO A 43 -10.24 2.11 -0.02
N LEU A 44 -10.87 3.11 0.59
CA LEU A 44 -10.52 3.49 1.95
C LEU A 44 -10.73 2.34 2.93
N HIS A 45 -11.81 1.58 2.78
CA HIS A 45 -12.05 0.49 3.72
C HIS A 45 -11.00 -0.60 3.62
N HIS A 46 -10.41 -0.80 2.43
CA HIS A 46 -9.30 -1.73 2.30
C HIS A 46 -8.03 -1.17 2.92
N LEU A 47 -7.81 0.12 2.79
CA LEU A 47 -6.68 0.76 3.46
C LEU A 47 -6.75 0.55 4.97
N ILE A 48 -7.93 0.76 5.53
CA ILE A 48 -8.12 0.58 6.97
C ILE A 48 -7.80 -0.85 7.38
N THR A 49 -8.30 -1.82 6.61
CA THR A 49 -8.04 -3.22 6.92
C THR A 49 -6.55 -3.54 6.86
N LEU A 50 -5.85 -3.00 5.85
CA LEU A 50 -4.41 -3.24 5.75
C LEU A 50 -3.66 -2.63 6.92
N CYS A 51 -4.05 -1.43 7.35
CA CYS A 51 -3.42 -0.82 8.50
C CYS A 51 -3.57 -1.69 9.74
N GLN A 52 -4.75 -2.24 9.93
CA GLN A 52 -5.01 -3.10 11.08
C GLN A 52 -4.26 -4.42 10.96
N TYR A 53 -4.25 -4.99 9.78
CA TYR A 53 -3.60 -6.29 9.59
C TYR A 53 -2.10 -6.20 9.77
N TYR A 54 -1.48 -5.18 9.20
CA TYR A 54 -0.02 -5.01 9.29
C TYR A 54 0.41 -4.25 10.53
N ASP A 55 -0.55 -3.70 11.28
CA ASP A 55 -0.28 -2.90 12.47
C ASP A 55 0.60 -1.70 12.12
N VAL A 56 0.19 -0.97 11.12
CA VAL A 56 0.88 0.26 10.69
C VAL A 56 -0.15 1.36 10.53
N SER A 57 0.33 2.59 10.51
CA SER A 57 -0.55 3.73 10.34
C SER A 57 -0.89 3.96 8.87
N ALA A 58 -2.00 4.65 8.63
CA ALA A 58 -2.35 5.06 7.29
C ALA A 58 -1.31 6.03 6.74
N ASP A 59 -0.76 6.89 7.59
CA ASP A 59 0.29 7.80 7.16
C ASP A 59 1.47 7.04 6.59
N PHE A 60 1.84 5.94 7.23
CA PHE A 60 2.95 5.13 6.76
C PHE A 60 2.65 4.57 5.36
N ILE A 61 1.47 3.99 5.18
CA ILE A 61 1.12 3.39 3.90
C ILE A 61 1.02 4.47 2.82
N LEU A 62 0.40 5.60 3.16
CA LEU A 62 0.18 6.65 2.18
C LEU A 62 1.42 7.50 1.92
N GLY A 63 2.45 7.31 2.73
CA GLY A 63 3.67 8.06 2.54
C GLY A 63 3.56 9.50 2.94
N LEU A 64 2.76 9.78 3.97
CA LEU A 64 2.53 11.15 4.41
C LEU A 64 3.37 11.53 5.63
N GLY A 65 4.05 10.55 6.23
CA GLY A 65 4.89 10.82 7.38
C GLY A 65 6.22 11.45 6.96
N ALA A 66 6.85 12.13 7.90
CA ALA A 66 8.12 12.81 7.62
C ALA A 66 9.18 11.85 7.13
N ASN A 67 9.23 10.64 7.71
CA ASN A 67 10.24 9.68 7.31
C ASN A 67 10.05 9.18 5.89
N ASP A 68 8.81 9.17 5.44
CA ASP A 68 8.52 8.69 4.11
C ASP A 68 8.86 9.70 3.04
N GLU A 69 8.88 10.97 3.41
CA GLU A 69 9.17 12.00 2.44
C GLU A 69 10.55 11.88 1.87
N GLU A 70 11.46 11.35 2.67
CA GLU A 70 12.83 11.21 2.21
C GLU A 70 12.93 10.24 1.04
N GLU A 71 12.06 9.27 1.01
CA GLU A 71 12.11 8.28 -0.03
C GLU A 71 11.66 8.80 -1.36
N ASP A 72 10.97 9.92 -1.33
CA ASP A 72 10.41 10.46 -2.56
C ASP A 72 11.20 11.58 -3.14
N THR A 73 12.32 11.88 -2.56
CA THR A 73 13.07 13.01 -3.06
C THR A 73 13.59 12.80 -4.44
N GLU A 74 13.61 11.60 -4.84
CA GLU A 74 14.05 11.42 -6.19
C GLU A 74 13.04 11.98 -7.15
N ASN A 75 12.06 12.50 -6.70
CA ASN A 75 11.12 13.09 -7.55
C ASN A 75 10.69 14.38 -7.10
N GLU A 76 11.03 14.43 -6.65
CA GLU A 76 10.55 15.10 -6.53
C GLU A 76 10.46 16.03 -6.51
N GLN A 77 10.73 16.18 -6.43
CA GLN A 77 10.57 16.69 -6.33
C GLN A 77 10.28 17.48 -6.20
N THR A 78 10.34 17.46 -6.11
CA THR A 78 9.89 17.85 -5.84
C THR A 78 9.55 18.72 -5.39
N LYS A 79 9.52 19.02 -4.95
CA LYS A 79 9.15 19.45 -4.56
C LYS A 79 8.90 20.25 -4.48
N LYS A 80 8.84 20.43 -4.38
CA LYS A 80 8.52 20.76 -4.42
C LYS A 80 8.46 21.24 -4.51
#